data_f65b1cfeb5763d316d8ec661b6745e89
#
_entry.id   f65b1cfeb5763d316d8ec661b6745e89
#
_cell.length_a   1.000
_cell.length_b   1.000
_cell.length_c   1.000
_cell.angle_alpha   90.00
_cell.angle_beta   90.00
_cell.angle_gamma   90.00
#
_symmetry.space_group_name_H-M   'P 1'
#
loop_
_entity.id
_entity.type
_entity.pdbx_description
1 polymer ?
#
loop_
_entity_poly.entity_id
_entity_poly.type
_entity_poly.pdbx_seq_one_letter_code
_entity_poly.pdbx_strand_id
1 'polypeptide(L)'
;NKPPSSVKEALSYFHHYFFSLEDAPLRTKKHISTPEKGSSCKRLNMFLRWMVRKDKAGVDFGIWKNIQPQQLICPIDVHVARVAKRFNLLDRKQTDWLAAEELTNYLKKLDSKDPAKYDFALFGLGVIEKY
;
A
#
# COMPACT_ATOMS: atom_id res chain seq x y z
N ASN A 1 22.51 -4.47 10.47
CA ASN A 1 21.10 -4.80 10.13
C ASN A 1 20.66 -4.02 8.90
N LYS A 2 20.37 -4.74 7.82
CA LYS A 2 19.84 -4.15 6.61
C LYS A 2 18.40 -3.67 6.86
N PRO A 3 18.03 -2.42 6.51
CA PRO A 3 16.66 -1.98 6.69
C PRO A 3 15.69 -2.84 5.87
N PRO A 4 14.44 -3.03 6.34
CA PRO A 4 13.46 -3.82 5.61
C PRO A 4 13.20 -3.24 4.22
N SER A 5 12.99 -4.12 3.23
CA SER A 5 12.77 -3.72 1.84
C SER A 5 11.41 -3.07 1.61
N SER A 6 10.44 -3.29 2.49
CA SER A 6 9.10 -2.72 2.41
C SER A 6 8.47 -2.56 3.79
N VAL A 7 7.33 -1.89 3.82
CA VAL A 7 6.54 -1.66 5.04
C VAL A 7 5.77 -2.90 5.52
N LYS A 8 5.90 -4.03 4.83
CA LYS A 8 5.18 -5.27 5.19
C LYS A 8 5.36 -5.66 6.65
N GLU A 9 6.60 -5.68 7.11
CA GLU A 9 6.93 -6.05 8.49
C GLU A 9 6.36 -5.05 9.49
N ALA A 10 6.40 -3.77 9.17
CA ALA A 10 5.84 -2.72 10.02
C ALA A 10 4.32 -2.87 10.17
N LEU A 11 3.62 -3.21 9.09
CA LEU A 11 2.17 -3.45 9.12
C LEU A 11 1.82 -4.69 9.94
N SER A 12 2.57 -5.77 9.78
CA SER A 12 2.39 -6.99 10.57
C SER A 12 2.66 -6.72 12.05
N TYR A 13 3.73 -6.01 12.35
CA TYR A 13 4.07 -5.62 13.72
C TYR A 13 2.96 -4.75 14.35
N PHE A 14 2.46 -3.77 13.62
CA PHE A 14 1.37 -2.91 14.10
C PHE A 14 0.13 -3.71 14.49
N HIS A 15 -0.27 -4.68 13.66
CA HIS A 15 -1.39 -5.56 13.95
C HIS A 15 -1.16 -6.37 15.23
N HIS A 16 0.00 -7.01 15.35
CA HIS A 16 0.35 -7.79 16.54
C HIS A 16 0.39 -6.91 17.79
N TYR A 17 1.03 -5.76 17.70
CA TYR A 17 1.12 -4.82 18.83
C TYR A 17 -0.25 -4.37 19.29
N PHE A 18 -1.12 -3.96 18.36
CA PHE A 18 -2.47 -3.48 18.69
C PHE A 18 -3.27 -4.57 19.44
N PHE A 19 -3.25 -5.80 18.95
CA PHE A 19 -4.03 -6.88 19.56
C PHE A 19 -3.31 -7.56 20.74
N SER A 20 -2.09 -7.16 21.06
CA SER A 20 -1.42 -7.53 22.31
C SER A 20 -1.88 -6.69 23.49
N LEU A 21 -2.52 -5.55 23.24
CA LEU A 21 -3.04 -4.67 24.28
C LEU A 21 -4.22 -5.33 24.98
N GLU A 22 -4.24 -5.23 26.31
CA GLU A 22 -5.23 -5.91 27.17
C GLU A 22 -6.67 -5.57 26.80
N ASP A 23 -6.93 -4.30 26.49
CA ASP A 23 -8.27 -3.79 26.23
C ASP A 23 -8.64 -3.77 24.73
N ALA A 24 -7.82 -4.36 23.85
CA ALA A 24 -8.10 -4.35 22.42
C ALA A 24 -9.34 -5.18 22.09
N PRO A 25 -10.43 -4.59 21.55
CA PRO A 25 -11.64 -5.35 21.23
C PRO A 25 -11.42 -6.29 20.06
N LEU A 26 -11.80 -7.55 20.22
CA LEU A 26 -11.65 -8.55 19.14
C LEU A 26 -12.40 -8.17 17.86
N ARG A 27 -13.53 -7.49 17.98
CA ARG A 27 -14.32 -7.03 16.83
C ARG A 27 -13.57 -6.04 15.93
N THR A 28 -12.56 -5.33 16.45
CA THR A 28 -11.72 -4.43 15.64
C THR A 28 -10.77 -5.15 14.70
N LYS A 29 -10.60 -6.46 14.83
CA LYS A 29 -9.76 -7.25 13.91
C LYS A 29 -10.17 -7.08 12.44
N LYS A 30 -11.46 -6.89 12.17
CA LYS A 30 -11.95 -6.65 10.80
C LYS A 30 -11.56 -5.27 10.26
N HIS A 31 -11.17 -4.33 11.11
CA HIS A 31 -10.81 -2.97 10.73
C HIS A 31 -9.29 -2.75 10.66
N ILE A 32 -8.52 -3.56 11.36
CA ILE A 32 -7.05 -3.49 11.35
C ILE A 32 -6.54 -4.73 10.62
N SER A 33 -6.29 -4.54 9.32
CA SER A 33 -5.84 -5.61 8.45
C SER A 33 -4.34 -5.88 8.61
N THR A 34 -3.90 -7.04 8.14
CA THR A 34 -2.49 -7.42 8.18
C THR A 34 -2.10 -8.18 6.91
N PRO A 35 -0.86 -7.98 6.42
CA PRO A 35 -0.34 -8.75 5.29
C PRO A 35 -0.28 -10.26 5.57
N GLU A 36 -0.09 -10.65 6.82
CA GLU A 36 0.00 -12.06 7.21
C GLU A 36 -1.27 -12.84 6.91
N LYS A 37 -2.43 -12.17 6.93
CA LYS A 37 -3.72 -12.76 6.55
C LYS A 37 -4.07 -12.53 5.08
N GLY A 38 -3.13 -12.04 4.29
CA GLY A 38 -3.30 -11.84 2.87
C GLY A 38 -4.01 -10.54 2.48
N SER A 39 -4.33 -9.67 3.43
CA SER A 39 -4.95 -8.38 3.11
C SER A 39 -4.01 -7.47 2.33
N SER A 40 -4.52 -6.76 1.33
CA SER A 40 -3.78 -5.71 0.63
C SER A 40 -3.47 -4.51 1.52
N CYS A 41 -4.13 -4.37 2.67
CA CYS A 41 -3.95 -3.29 3.62
C CYS A 41 -4.07 -1.90 2.98
N LYS A 42 -5.04 -1.72 2.08
CA LYS A 42 -5.18 -0.49 1.31
C LYS A 42 -5.18 0.77 2.19
N ARG A 43 -6.01 0.78 3.24
CA ARG A 43 -6.16 1.97 4.10
C ARG A 43 -4.85 2.29 4.84
N LEU A 44 -4.16 1.27 5.34
CA LEU A 44 -2.89 1.45 6.03
C LEU A 44 -1.80 1.91 5.06
N ASN A 45 -1.77 1.35 3.85
CA ASN A 45 -0.82 1.78 2.82
C ASN A 45 -1.12 3.21 2.36
N MET A 46 -2.38 3.62 2.27
CA MET A 46 -2.75 5.01 1.99
C MET A 46 -2.26 5.95 3.09
N PHE A 47 -2.46 5.56 4.35
CA PHE A 47 -1.98 6.34 5.49
C PHE A 47 -0.46 6.50 5.46
N LEU A 48 0.27 5.41 5.23
CA LEU A 48 1.73 5.46 5.12
C LEU A 48 2.18 6.35 3.96
N ARG A 49 1.47 6.28 2.84
CA ARG A 49 1.75 7.13 1.69
C ARG A 49 1.67 8.62 2.07
N TRP A 50 0.60 9.01 2.75
CA TRP A 50 0.44 10.40 3.20
C TRP A 50 1.54 10.83 4.17
N MET A 51 1.94 9.94 5.08
CA MET A 51 2.93 10.27 6.11
C MET A 51 4.37 10.30 5.57
N VAL A 52 4.69 9.50 4.58
CA VAL A 52 6.07 9.29 4.10
C VAL A 52 6.38 10.11 2.86
N ARG A 53 5.50 10.11 1.85
CA ARG A 53 5.72 10.87 0.62
C ARG A 53 5.45 12.35 0.83
N LYS A 54 6.20 13.16 0.11
CA LYS A 54 5.98 14.60 0.05
C LYS A 54 5.85 15.01 -1.40
N ASP A 55 4.78 15.74 -1.74
CA ASP A 55 4.58 16.28 -3.06
C ASP A 55 4.32 17.80 -3.00
N LYS A 56 4.26 18.43 -4.18
CA LYS A 56 4.00 19.86 -4.30
C LYS A 56 2.50 20.18 -4.38
N ALA A 57 1.67 19.16 -4.52
CA ALA A 57 0.22 19.32 -4.68
C ALA A 57 -0.52 19.36 -3.33
N GLY A 58 0.17 19.16 -2.22
CA GLY A 58 -0.41 19.21 -0.88
C GLY A 58 -1.24 17.99 -0.50
N VAL A 59 -1.10 16.89 -1.23
CA VAL A 59 -1.81 15.64 -0.94
C VAL A 59 -1.08 14.82 0.10
N ASP A 60 0.25 14.74 -0.01
CA ASP A 60 1.11 13.98 0.87
C ASP A 60 1.86 14.92 1.81
N PHE A 61 1.95 14.55 3.09
CA PHE A 61 2.48 15.43 4.13
C PHE A 61 3.99 15.30 4.34
N GLY A 62 4.54 14.09 4.11
CA GLY A 62 5.97 13.84 4.24
C GLY A 62 6.53 14.11 5.64
N ILE A 63 5.78 13.74 6.67
CA ILE A 63 6.14 13.99 8.07
C ILE A 63 7.10 12.94 8.60
N TRP A 64 6.92 11.67 8.22
CA TRP A 64 7.74 10.56 8.70
C TRP A 64 8.99 10.40 7.85
N LYS A 65 10.15 10.45 8.50
CA LYS A 65 11.46 10.43 7.83
C LYS A 65 12.19 9.09 7.94
N ASN A 66 11.73 8.21 8.85
CA ASN A 66 12.40 6.92 9.08
C ASN A 66 12.00 5.85 8.05
N ILE A 67 10.93 6.08 7.33
CA ILE A 67 10.48 5.22 6.22
C ILE A 67 10.73 5.99 4.92
N GLN A 68 11.34 5.33 3.94
CA GLN A 68 11.59 5.94 2.64
C GLN A 68 10.47 5.62 1.65
N PRO A 69 10.17 6.50 0.68
CA PRO A 69 9.14 6.23 -0.33
C PRO A 69 9.34 4.90 -1.08
N GLN A 70 10.58 4.48 -1.27
CA GLN A 70 10.92 3.22 -1.93
C GLN A 70 10.46 1.97 -1.16
N GLN A 71 10.16 2.12 0.14
CA GLN A 71 9.67 1.03 0.99
C GLN A 71 8.15 0.91 0.98
N LEU A 72 7.44 1.89 0.42
CA LEU A 72 5.97 1.90 0.38
C LEU A 72 5.43 0.85 -0.58
N ILE A 73 4.26 0.33 -0.23
CA ILE A 73 3.48 -0.57 -1.07
C ILE A 73 2.33 0.24 -1.67
N CYS A 74 2.14 0.09 -2.98
CA CYS A 74 1.07 0.78 -3.69
C CYS A 74 -0.29 0.38 -3.11
N PRO A 75 -1.09 1.35 -2.65
CA PRO A 75 -2.46 1.05 -2.23
C PRO A 75 -3.26 0.51 -3.40
N ILE A 76 -3.84 -0.68 -3.22
CA ILE A 76 -4.58 -1.37 -4.28
C ILE A 76 -6.01 -1.67 -3.83
N ASP A 77 -6.96 -1.40 -4.70
CA ASP A 77 -8.35 -1.82 -4.57
C ASP A 77 -8.82 -2.42 -5.91
N VAL A 78 -10.11 -2.73 -5.99
CA VAL A 78 -10.67 -3.33 -7.21
C VAL A 78 -10.54 -2.43 -8.43
N HIS A 79 -10.57 -1.10 -8.27
CA HIS A 79 -10.44 -0.15 -9.38
C HIS A 79 -9.00 -0.11 -9.89
N VAL A 80 -8.04 0.04 -8.97
CA VAL A 80 -6.62 0.04 -9.29
C VAL A 80 -6.21 -1.31 -9.91
N ALA A 81 -6.67 -2.42 -9.32
CA ALA A 81 -6.37 -3.76 -9.83
C ALA A 81 -6.88 -3.95 -11.25
N ARG A 82 -8.10 -3.50 -11.54
CA ARG A 82 -8.69 -3.59 -12.87
C ARG A 82 -7.85 -2.84 -13.91
N VAL A 83 -7.48 -1.60 -13.62
CA VAL A 83 -6.66 -0.77 -14.51
C VAL A 83 -5.27 -1.41 -14.69
N ALA A 84 -4.66 -1.83 -13.59
CA ALA A 84 -3.33 -2.45 -13.63
C ALA A 84 -3.32 -3.71 -14.51
N LYS A 85 -4.35 -4.55 -14.41
CA LYS A 85 -4.49 -5.73 -15.27
C LYS A 85 -4.63 -5.34 -16.74
N ARG A 86 -5.40 -4.31 -17.01
CA ARG A 86 -5.64 -3.83 -18.38
C ARG A 86 -4.35 -3.32 -19.05
N PHE A 87 -3.45 -2.74 -18.26
CA PHE A 87 -2.14 -2.29 -18.74
C PHE A 87 -1.04 -3.36 -18.61
N ASN A 88 -1.41 -4.59 -18.25
CA ASN A 88 -0.46 -5.71 -18.05
C ASN A 88 0.58 -5.43 -16.95
N LEU A 89 0.20 -4.67 -15.93
CA LEU A 89 1.04 -4.40 -14.77
C LEU A 89 0.80 -5.41 -13.65
N LEU A 90 -0.27 -6.18 -13.74
CA LEU A 90 -0.71 -7.12 -12.71
C LEU A 90 -1.37 -8.33 -13.35
N ASP A 91 -0.87 -9.53 -13.05
CA ASP A 91 -1.44 -10.79 -13.54
C ASP A 91 -2.32 -11.49 -12.50
N ARG A 92 -2.02 -11.28 -11.22
CA ARG A 92 -2.72 -11.95 -10.13
C ARG A 92 -4.21 -11.62 -10.10
N LYS A 93 -5.05 -12.66 -9.96
CA LYS A 93 -6.51 -12.50 -9.99
C LYS A 93 -7.05 -11.85 -8.72
N GLN A 94 -6.55 -12.27 -7.53
CA GLN A 94 -6.99 -11.73 -6.26
C GLN A 94 -6.40 -10.33 -6.01
N THR A 95 -7.17 -9.48 -5.35
CA THR A 95 -6.72 -8.16 -4.90
C THR A 95 -6.29 -8.26 -3.44
N ASP A 96 -5.17 -8.91 -3.23
CA ASP A 96 -4.63 -9.22 -1.90
C ASP A 96 -3.22 -8.62 -1.73
N TRP A 97 -2.53 -8.99 -0.65
CA TRP A 97 -1.18 -8.48 -0.39
C TRP A 97 -0.21 -8.83 -1.52
N LEU A 98 -0.27 -10.06 -2.02
CA LEU A 98 0.63 -10.47 -3.11
C LEU A 98 0.38 -9.67 -4.39
N ALA A 99 -0.88 -9.31 -4.67
CA ALA A 99 -1.20 -8.42 -5.79
C ALA A 99 -0.61 -7.02 -5.57
N ALA A 100 -0.69 -6.48 -4.37
CA ALA A 100 -0.10 -5.19 -4.04
C ALA A 100 1.43 -5.21 -4.21
N GLU A 101 2.08 -6.29 -3.79
CA GLU A 101 3.53 -6.47 -4.00
C GLU A 101 3.89 -6.58 -5.47
N GLU A 102 3.14 -7.39 -6.24
CA GLU A 102 3.38 -7.57 -7.68
C GLU A 102 3.29 -6.24 -8.41
N LEU A 103 2.23 -5.48 -8.17
CA LEU A 103 2.05 -4.16 -8.78
C LEU A 103 3.19 -3.21 -8.37
N THR A 104 3.50 -3.16 -7.08
CA THR A 104 4.57 -2.28 -6.58
C THR A 104 5.91 -2.62 -7.22
N ASN A 105 6.23 -3.91 -7.34
CA ASN A 105 7.48 -4.35 -7.96
C ASN A 105 7.53 -3.96 -9.44
N TYR A 106 6.41 -3.98 -10.15
CA TYR A 106 6.35 -3.49 -11.51
C TYR A 106 6.59 -1.98 -11.56
N LEU A 107 5.93 -1.22 -10.70
CA LEU A 107 6.07 0.24 -10.64
C LEU A 107 7.49 0.66 -10.27
N LYS A 108 8.22 -0.15 -9.49
CA LYS A 108 9.64 0.09 -9.19
C LYS A 108 10.53 0.04 -10.44
N LYS A 109 10.11 -0.65 -11.48
CA LYS A 109 10.83 -0.63 -12.77
C LYS A 109 10.72 0.73 -13.46
N LEU A 110 9.62 1.45 -13.19
CA LEU A 110 9.39 2.80 -13.74
C LEU A 110 10.07 3.86 -12.88
N ASP A 111 9.97 3.73 -11.57
CA ASP A 111 10.63 4.60 -10.60
C ASP A 111 10.95 3.80 -9.34
N SER A 112 12.21 3.42 -9.19
CA SER A 112 12.65 2.59 -8.06
C SER A 112 12.61 3.32 -6.71
N LYS A 113 12.64 4.65 -6.73
CA LYS A 113 12.67 5.47 -5.51
C LYS A 113 11.29 5.86 -5.02
N ASP A 114 10.29 5.87 -5.90
CA ASP A 114 8.95 6.35 -5.57
C ASP A 114 7.87 5.62 -6.36
N PRO A 115 7.72 4.30 -6.18
CA PRO A 115 6.77 3.51 -6.95
C PRO A 115 5.31 3.89 -6.66
N ALA A 116 4.98 4.28 -5.44
CA ALA A 116 3.61 4.58 -5.04
C ALA A 116 3.04 5.86 -5.69
N LYS A 117 3.87 6.68 -6.32
CA LYS A 117 3.39 7.91 -6.98
C LYS A 117 2.40 7.64 -8.12
N TYR A 118 2.42 6.43 -8.70
CA TYR A 118 1.56 6.09 -9.84
C TYR A 118 0.14 5.68 -9.43
N ASP A 119 -0.12 5.50 -8.14
CA ASP A 119 -1.41 4.99 -7.67
C ASP A 119 -2.59 5.91 -8.00
N PHE A 120 -2.39 7.22 -7.92
CA PHE A 120 -3.44 8.19 -8.26
C PHE A 120 -3.82 8.14 -9.73
N ALA A 121 -2.85 7.95 -10.61
CA ALA A 121 -3.13 7.80 -12.03
C ALA A 121 -3.98 6.54 -12.29
N LEU A 122 -3.61 5.43 -11.68
CA LEU A 122 -4.35 4.17 -11.81
C LEU A 122 -5.76 4.29 -11.22
N PHE A 123 -5.87 4.88 -10.04
CA PHE A 123 -7.16 5.10 -9.38
C PHE A 123 -8.05 6.04 -10.20
N GLY A 124 -7.48 7.15 -10.67
CA GLY A 124 -8.21 8.13 -11.48
C GLY A 124 -8.77 7.52 -12.76
N LEU A 125 -7.95 6.73 -13.47
CA LEU A 125 -8.41 6.01 -14.65
C LEU A 125 -9.54 5.04 -14.32
N GLY A 126 -9.44 4.35 -13.18
CA GLY A 126 -10.45 3.37 -12.78
C GLY A 126 -11.79 3.97 -12.36
N VAL A 127 -11.77 5.12 -11.71
CA VAL A 127 -12.97 5.73 -11.14
C VAL A 127 -13.57 6.78 -12.07
N ILE A 128 -12.74 7.67 -12.59
CA ILE A 128 -13.20 8.82 -13.42
C ILE A 128 -13.45 8.36 -14.86
N GLU A 129 -12.50 7.69 -15.46
CA GLU A 129 -12.57 7.23 -16.84
C GLU A 129 -13.29 5.89 -16.99
N LYS A 130 -13.64 5.24 -15.91
CA LYS A 130 -14.25 3.89 -15.87
C LYS A 130 -13.44 2.84 -16.65
N TYR A 131 -12.17 3.12 -16.72
CA TYR A 131 -11.21 2.30 -17.47
C TYR A 131 -10.90 1.00 -16.73
#